data_9107eeb1e41267f325243f0e49e016ab
#
_entry.id   9107eeb1e41267f325243f0e49e016ab
#
_cell.length_a   1.000
_cell.length_b   1.000
_cell.length_c   1.000
_cell.angle_alpha   90.00
_cell.angle_beta   90.00
_cell.angle_gamma   90.00
#
_symmetry.space_group_name_H-M   'P 1'
#
loop_
_entity.id
_entity.type
_entity.pdbx_description
1 polymer ?
#
loop_
_entity_poly.entity_id
_entity_poly.type
_entity_poly.pdbx_seq_one_letter_code
_entity_poly.pdbx_strand_id
1 'polypeptide(L)'
;SYEEINEKIRKGKAVVLTAEEVSEMAKTMSPKEILDKVDVVTTATFGAMCSSGAILNFGHANPPIRMERIELNGVPVSGGLAAVDTYVGATDCNPQNPTYGGAHIIQELIDGKKLTLEAWGKGTDCYPRKHIKTEISLKTINEAILMNPRNAYQNYNVAVNSTDRTLYTYMGTLLPRMKNASYSSAGELSPLLNDPECRTIGLGTRIFLCGTQGYVVWNGTQ
;
A
#
# COMPACT_ATOMS: atom_id res chain seq x y z
N SER A 1 4.95 4.26 -27.11
CA SER A 1 6.05 3.95 -26.17
C SER A 1 5.70 4.45 -24.78
N TYR A 2 6.41 4.00 -23.75
CA TYR A 2 6.24 4.49 -22.37
C TYR A 2 6.59 5.98 -22.26
N GLU A 3 7.56 6.45 -23.02
CA GLU A 3 7.94 7.85 -23.07
C GLU A 3 6.79 8.74 -23.56
N GLU A 4 6.08 8.31 -24.60
CA GLU A 4 4.90 9.01 -25.13
C GLU A 4 3.77 9.06 -24.14
N ILE A 5 3.51 7.93 -23.44
CA ILE A 5 2.49 7.88 -22.39
C ILE A 5 2.86 8.80 -21.22
N ASN A 6 4.11 8.74 -20.77
CA ASN A 6 4.61 9.61 -19.71
C ASN A 6 4.53 11.10 -20.10
N GLU A 7 4.79 11.42 -21.36
CA GLU A 7 4.65 12.79 -21.85
C GLU A 7 3.18 13.24 -21.89
N LYS A 8 2.26 12.36 -22.31
CA LYS A 8 0.82 12.61 -22.22
C LYS A 8 0.35 12.81 -20.78
N ILE A 9 0.84 12.01 -19.84
CA ILE A 9 0.53 12.14 -18.41
C ILE A 9 1.01 13.51 -17.90
N ARG A 10 2.25 13.88 -18.19
CA ARG A 10 2.81 15.19 -17.79
C ARG A 10 2.02 16.38 -18.34
N LYS A 11 1.47 16.23 -19.55
CA LYS A 11 0.66 17.26 -20.22
C LYS A 11 -0.83 17.23 -19.81
N GLY A 12 -1.25 16.28 -18.97
CA GLY A 12 -2.66 16.09 -18.61
C GLY A 12 -3.53 15.62 -19.79
N LYS A 13 -2.94 14.97 -20.80
CA LYS A 13 -3.62 14.51 -22.02
C LYS A 13 -3.77 13.00 -22.11
N ALA A 14 -3.26 12.25 -21.13
CA ALA A 14 -3.39 10.82 -21.11
C ALA A 14 -4.85 10.40 -20.84
N VAL A 15 -5.33 9.44 -21.61
CA VAL A 15 -6.64 8.80 -21.36
C VAL A 15 -6.40 7.64 -20.40
N VAL A 16 -6.86 7.81 -19.17
CA VAL A 16 -6.76 6.82 -18.09
C VAL A 16 -8.14 6.28 -17.80
N LEU A 17 -8.34 4.99 -17.98
CA LEU A 17 -9.59 4.30 -17.70
C LEU A 17 -9.39 3.17 -16.70
N THR A 18 -10.46 2.82 -16.00
CA THR A 18 -10.47 1.64 -15.13
C THR A 18 -10.56 0.35 -15.95
N ALA A 19 -10.12 -0.76 -15.36
CA ALA A 19 -10.25 -2.08 -15.99
C ALA A 19 -11.72 -2.42 -16.26
N GLU A 20 -12.66 -1.96 -15.42
CA GLU A 20 -14.09 -2.12 -15.61
C GLU A 20 -14.58 -1.38 -16.86
N GLU A 21 -14.24 -0.10 -17.01
CA GLU A 21 -14.57 0.70 -18.19
C GLU A 21 -14.01 0.10 -19.48
N VAL A 22 -12.76 -0.37 -19.45
CA VAL A 22 -12.15 -1.03 -20.62
C VAL A 22 -12.84 -2.36 -20.92
N SER A 23 -13.27 -3.11 -19.91
CA SER A 23 -14.03 -4.35 -20.10
C SER A 23 -15.40 -4.10 -20.75
N GLU A 24 -16.05 -3.00 -20.40
CA GLU A 24 -17.30 -2.58 -21.09
C GLU A 24 -17.02 -2.17 -22.54
N MET A 25 -15.95 -1.40 -22.79
CA MET A 25 -15.54 -1.05 -24.16
C MET A 25 -15.26 -2.30 -25.02
N ALA A 26 -14.65 -3.33 -24.45
CA ALA A 26 -14.30 -4.56 -25.15
C ALA A 26 -15.53 -5.37 -25.65
N LYS A 27 -16.73 -5.08 -25.14
CA LYS A 27 -17.98 -5.70 -25.64
C LYS A 27 -18.36 -5.18 -27.03
N THR A 28 -17.91 -3.99 -27.41
CA THR A 28 -18.35 -3.31 -28.65
C THR A 28 -17.19 -2.86 -29.53
N MET A 29 -15.96 -2.86 -29.02
CA MET A 29 -14.77 -2.38 -29.71
C MET A 29 -13.72 -3.48 -29.82
N SER A 30 -12.96 -3.45 -30.92
CA SER A 30 -11.81 -4.33 -31.09
C SER A 30 -10.64 -3.92 -30.19
N PRO A 31 -9.70 -4.84 -29.86
CA PRO A 31 -8.52 -4.50 -29.07
C PRO A 31 -7.69 -3.36 -29.67
N LYS A 32 -7.64 -3.26 -31.01
CA LYS A 32 -6.91 -2.19 -31.70
C LYS A 32 -7.55 -0.82 -31.47
N GLU A 33 -8.88 -0.73 -31.56
CA GLU A 33 -9.61 0.52 -31.30
C GLU A 33 -9.49 0.97 -29.84
N ILE A 34 -9.42 0.02 -28.89
CA ILE A 34 -9.18 0.32 -27.49
C ILE A 34 -7.75 0.84 -27.31
N LEU A 35 -6.75 0.17 -27.89
CA LEU A 35 -5.34 0.58 -27.83
C LEU A 35 -5.11 2.00 -28.39
N ASP A 36 -5.83 2.36 -29.43
CA ASP A 36 -5.72 3.69 -30.05
C ASP A 36 -6.36 4.80 -29.18
N LYS A 37 -7.28 4.45 -28.27
CA LYS A 37 -8.04 5.39 -27.45
C LYS A 37 -7.55 5.50 -26.01
N VAL A 38 -6.98 4.44 -25.47
CA VAL A 38 -6.66 4.34 -24.04
C VAL A 38 -5.15 4.27 -23.86
N ASP A 39 -4.61 5.18 -23.08
CA ASP A 39 -3.18 5.25 -22.78
C ASP A 39 -2.80 4.43 -21.55
N VAL A 40 -3.69 4.38 -20.54
CA VAL A 40 -3.46 3.70 -19.26
C VAL A 40 -4.73 3.01 -18.79
N VAL A 41 -4.61 1.76 -18.39
CA VAL A 41 -5.66 1.02 -17.68
C VAL A 41 -5.25 0.87 -16.22
N THR A 42 -6.14 1.23 -15.31
CA THR A 42 -5.92 1.06 -13.87
C THR A 42 -7.06 0.24 -13.25
N THR A 43 -6.75 -0.48 -12.20
CA THR A 43 -7.79 -1.17 -11.42
C THR A 43 -8.63 -0.20 -10.59
N ALA A 44 -8.22 1.09 -10.50
CA ALA A 44 -8.83 2.13 -9.66
C ALA A 44 -8.95 1.76 -8.19
N THR A 45 -8.34 0.69 -7.78
CA THR A 45 -8.29 0.26 -6.40
C THR A 45 -6.84 0.11 -5.99
N PHE A 46 -6.56 0.55 -4.79
CA PHE A 46 -5.44 0.05 -4.06
C PHE A 46 -5.71 -1.43 -3.87
N GLY A 47 -4.97 -2.30 -4.53
CA GLY A 47 -5.02 -3.74 -4.34
C GLY A 47 -4.54 -4.07 -2.93
N ALA A 48 -5.25 -3.54 -1.93
CA ALA A 48 -4.87 -3.65 -0.55
C ALA A 48 -5.02 -5.10 -0.12
N MET A 49 -3.91 -5.76 -0.02
CA MET A 49 -3.84 -6.84 0.96
C MET A 49 -4.08 -6.21 2.33
N CYS A 50 -4.72 -6.96 3.22
CA CYS A 50 -4.95 -6.55 4.61
C CYS A 50 -3.67 -6.15 5.37
N SER A 51 -2.50 -6.50 4.86
CA SER A 51 -1.18 -6.16 5.41
C SER A 51 -0.56 -4.88 4.81
N SER A 52 -1.21 -4.22 3.86
CA SER A 52 -0.71 -2.95 3.31
C SER A 52 -0.78 -1.84 4.33
N GLY A 53 0.19 -0.95 4.30
CA GLY A 53 0.24 0.18 5.22
C GLY A 53 1.43 1.10 4.99
N ALA A 54 1.75 1.89 6.01
CA ALA A 54 2.88 2.80 5.98
C ALA A 54 3.71 2.70 7.25
N ILE A 55 5.03 2.71 7.13
CA ILE A 55 5.93 3.01 8.23
C ILE A 55 6.16 4.53 8.27
N LEU A 56 5.98 5.11 9.45
CA LEU A 56 6.22 6.53 9.69
C LEU A 56 7.28 6.67 10.77
N ASN A 57 8.25 7.58 10.56
CA ASN A 57 9.18 8.04 11.58
C ASN A 57 8.89 9.52 11.88
N PHE A 58 8.45 9.79 13.12
CA PHE A 58 8.02 11.14 13.51
C PHE A 58 9.19 12.07 13.87
N GLY A 59 10.38 11.51 14.10
CA GLY A 59 11.48 12.24 14.70
C GLY A 59 11.32 12.41 16.22
N HIS A 60 12.41 12.81 16.89
CA HIS A 60 12.41 13.01 18.33
C HIS A 60 11.88 14.38 18.73
N ALA A 61 11.02 14.38 19.75
CA ALA A 61 10.63 15.60 20.45
C ALA A 61 11.69 16.03 21.46
N ASN A 62 11.63 17.27 21.93
CA ASN A 62 12.42 17.75 23.04
C ASN A 62 11.53 18.18 24.21
N PRO A 63 11.60 17.54 25.39
CA PRO A 63 12.36 16.31 25.69
C PRO A 63 11.82 15.10 24.93
N PRO A 64 12.66 14.04 24.70
CA PRO A 64 12.29 12.91 23.90
C PRO A 64 11.25 12.02 24.58
N ILE A 65 10.45 11.32 23.76
CA ILE A 65 9.48 10.32 24.16
C ILE A 65 9.78 9.00 23.46
N ARG A 66 9.64 7.87 24.16
CA ARG A 66 9.48 6.57 23.55
C ARG A 66 7.98 6.28 23.47
N MET A 67 7.45 6.31 22.26
CA MET A 67 6.02 6.14 22.01
C MET A 67 5.66 4.66 22.09
N GLU A 68 4.79 4.28 23.03
CA GLU A 68 4.32 2.91 23.21
C GLU A 68 2.87 2.75 22.72
N ARG A 69 2.03 3.72 23.00
CA ARG A 69 0.69 3.85 22.43
C ARG A 69 0.66 5.08 21.54
N ILE A 70 0.17 4.92 20.34
CA ILE A 70 0.13 5.98 19.34
C ILE A 70 -1.24 6.01 18.70
N GLU A 71 -1.77 7.21 18.51
CA GLU A 71 -3.01 7.47 17.81
C GLU A 71 -2.78 8.57 16.76
N LEU A 72 -3.30 8.35 15.56
CA LEU A 72 -3.33 9.35 14.49
C LEU A 72 -4.79 9.69 14.18
N ASN A 73 -5.20 10.94 14.42
CA ASN A 73 -6.61 11.37 14.34
C ASN A 73 -7.57 10.41 15.09
N GLY A 74 -7.12 9.86 16.22
CA GLY A 74 -7.90 8.89 17.03
C GLY A 74 -7.90 7.46 16.47
N VAL A 75 -7.16 7.16 15.43
CA VAL A 75 -6.91 5.79 14.96
C VAL A 75 -5.73 5.23 15.72
N PRO A 76 -5.90 4.18 16.54
CA PRO A 76 -4.78 3.49 17.16
C PRO A 76 -3.91 2.82 16.12
N VAL A 77 -2.61 3.03 16.20
CA VAL A 77 -1.63 2.46 15.25
C VAL A 77 -0.54 1.69 15.99
N SER A 78 0.13 0.79 15.27
CA SER A 78 1.14 -0.08 15.89
C SER A 78 2.43 0.67 16.19
N GLY A 79 2.68 0.95 17.47
CA GLY A 79 3.94 1.51 17.96
C GLY A 79 4.99 0.44 18.32
N GLY A 80 6.17 0.89 18.73
CA GLY A 80 7.19 0.02 19.32
C GLY A 80 8.17 -0.62 18.34
N LEU A 81 8.15 -0.23 17.07
CA LEU A 81 9.22 -0.58 16.12
C LEU A 81 10.55 0.04 16.59
N ALA A 82 10.52 1.33 16.90
CA ALA A 82 11.56 2.07 17.58
C ALA A 82 10.92 3.13 18.48
N ALA A 83 11.70 4.09 18.98
CA ALA A 83 11.19 5.06 19.95
C ALA A 83 10.11 5.98 19.38
N VAL A 84 10.18 6.30 18.08
CA VAL A 84 9.31 7.27 17.39
C VAL A 84 8.79 6.76 16.07
N ASP A 85 8.83 5.46 15.85
CA ASP A 85 8.33 4.81 14.65
C ASP A 85 6.97 4.16 14.89
N THR A 86 6.16 4.15 13.85
CA THR A 86 4.88 3.45 13.86
C THR A 86 4.63 2.76 12.52
N TYR A 87 3.84 1.72 12.56
CA TYR A 87 3.21 1.15 11.37
C TYR A 87 1.72 1.49 11.39
N VAL A 88 1.26 2.10 10.32
CA VAL A 88 -0.16 2.40 10.09
C VAL A 88 -0.68 1.36 9.12
N GLY A 89 -1.46 0.41 9.60
CA GLY A 89 -2.11 -0.57 8.74
C GLY A 89 -3.28 0.05 7.97
N ALA A 90 -3.43 -0.27 6.70
CA ALA A 90 -4.56 0.23 5.91
C ALA A 90 -5.93 -0.19 6.48
N THR A 91 -5.97 -1.27 7.25
CA THR A 91 -7.17 -1.81 7.91
C THR A 91 -7.31 -1.37 9.37
N ASP A 92 -6.39 -0.57 9.92
CA ASP A 92 -6.57 0.02 11.25
C ASP A 92 -7.84 0.86 11.27
N CYS A 93 -8.55 0.86 12.39
CA CYS A 93 -9.87 1.45 12.49
C CYS A 93 -9.97 2.38 13.70
N ASN A 94 -10.64 3.51 13.54
CA ASN A 94 -10.97 4.38 14.66
C ASN A 94 -12.09 3.75 15.49
N PRO A 95 -11.88 3.48 16.79
CA PRO A 95 -12.90 2.83 17.63
C PRO A 95 -14.19 3.63 17.78
N GLN A 96 -14.12 4.96 17.69
CA GLN A 96 -15.26 5.86 17.79
C GLN A 96 -15.93 6.15 16.44
N ASN A 97 -15.22 5.95 15.35
CA ASN A 97 -15.72 6.16 13.99
C ASN A 97 -15.24 5.04 13.06
N PRO A 98 -15.95 3.91 12.97
CA PRO A 98 -15.54 2.77 12.17
C PRO A 98 -15.43 3.04 10.66
N THR A 99 -15.93 4.17 10.18
CA THR A 99 -15.80 4.58 8.76
C THR A 99 -14.50 5.32 8.48
N TYR A 100 -13.68 5.61 9.50
CA TYR A 100 -12.39 6.28 9.39
C TYR A 100 -11.28 5.37 9.94
N GLY A 101 -10.18 5.25 9.23
CA GLY A 101 -9.12 4.33 9.61
C GLY A 101 -7.79 4.58 8.94
N GLY A 102 -6.90 3.59 8.98
CA GLY A 102 -5.52 3.70 8.52
C GLY A 102 -5.39 4.10 7.05
N ALA A 103 -6.25 3.59 6.17
CA ALA A 103 -6.25 4.00 4.76
C ALA A 103 -6.53 5.51 4.60
N HIS A 104 -7.45 6.08 5.41
CA HIS A 104 -7.72 7.52 5.41
C HIS A 104 -6.53 8.33 5.93
N ILE A 105 -5.86 7.85 6.99
CA ILE A 105 -4.62 8.44 7.52
C ILE A 105 -3.57 8.54 6.41
N ILE A 106 -3.33 7.44 5.70
CA ILE A 106 -2.35 7.38 4.60
C ILE A 106 -2.74 8.36 3.49
N GLN A 107 -4.01 8.34 3.07
CA GLN A 107 -4.54 9.24 2.04
C GLN A 107 -4.37 10.71 2.44
N GLU A 108 -4.73 11.06 3.65
CA GLU A 108 -4.64 12.45 4.13
C GLU A 108 -3.20 12.94 4.21
N LEU A 109 -2.24 12.08 4.61
CA LEU A 109 -0.82 12.42 4.56
C LEU A 109 -0.35 12.67 3.13
N ILE A 110 -0.75 11.82 2.18
CA ILE A 110 -0.40 11.97 0.76
C ILE A 110 -1.01 13.26 0.18
N ASP A 111 -2.22 13.61 0.57
CA ASP A 111 -2.89 14.86 0.21
C ASP A 111 -2.24 16.11 0.84
N GLY A 112 -1.23 15.92 1.69
CA GLY A 112 -0.52 17.00 2.38
C GLY A 112 -1.29 17.60 3.54
N LYS A 113 -2.34 16.93 4.02
CA LYS A 113 -3.09 17.36 5.20
C LYS A 113 -2.27 17.18 6.47
N LYS A 114 -2.65 17.91 7.50
CA LYS A 114 -2.14 17.75 8.84
C LYS A 114 -2.99 16.75 9.61
N LEU A 115 -2.32 15.89 10.36
CA LEU A 115 -2.92 14.91 11.26
C LEU A 115 -2.55 15.23 12.70
N THR A 116 -3.43 14.91 13.63
CA THR A 116 -3.12 14.94 15.05
C THR A 116 -2.40 13.65 15.43
N LEU A 117 -1.16 13.76 15.85
CA LEU A 117 -0.41 12.70 16.53
C LEU A 117 -0.62 12.84 18.03
N GLU A 118 -1.10 11.78 18.68
CA GLU A 118 -1.16 11.68 20.12
C GLU A 118 -0.47 10.40 20.57
N ALA A 119 0.50 10.50 21.47
CA ALA A 119 1.29 9.35 21.88
C ALA A 119 1.63 9.38 23.37
N TRP A 120 1.75 8.18 23.94
CA TRP A 120 2.05 7.95 25.36
C TRP A 120 3.24 7.01 25.50
N GLY A 121 4.06 7.26 26.49
CA GLY A 121 5.23 6.45 26.88
C GLY A 121 5.35 6.35 28.39
N LYS A 122 6.17 5.43 28.87
CA LYS A 122 6.37 5.19 30.31
C LYS A 122 7.09 6.33 31.03
N GLY A 123 7.94 7.06 30.32
CA GLY A 123 8.86 8.01 30.92
C GLY A 123 10.05 7.29 31.58
N THR A 124 11.21 7.37 30.96
CA THR A 124 12.47 6.81 31.45
C THR A 124 13.53 7.92 31.46
N ASP A 125 14.68 7.67 32.05
CA ASP A 125 15.76 8.66 32.08
C ASP A 125 16.17 9.13 30.68
N CYS A 126 16.20 8.19 29.70
CA CYS A 126 16.50 8.52 28.30
C CYS A 126 15.32 9.13 27.55
N TYR A 127 14.09 8.83 27.95
CA TYR A 127 12.84 9.27 27.31
C TYR A 127 11.87 9.78 28.37
N PRO A 128 12.13 10.95 28.97
CA PRO A 128 11.39 11.42 30.16
C PRO A 128 9.96 11.84 29.86
N ARG A 129 9.63 12.20 28.62
CA ARG A 129 8.28 12.61 28.25
C ARG A 129 7.33 11.42 28.25
N LYS A 130 6.18 11.57 28.92
CA LYS A 130 5.17 10.52 29.04
C LYS A 130 3.99 10.69 28.07
N HIS A 131 3.80 11.88 27.56
CA HIS A 131 2.69 12.19 26.66
C HIS A 131 3.07 13.30 25.69
N ILE A 132 2.64 13.19 24.46
CA ILE A 132 2.74 14.24 23.44
C ILE A 132 1.47 14.27 22.62
N LYS A 133 1.02 15.48 22.30
CA LYS A 133 -0.03 15.74 21.29
C LYS A 133 0.45 16.86 20.41
N THR A 134 0.49 16.62 19.11
CA THR A 134 0.98 17.58 18.12
C THR A 134 0.39 17.34 16.75
N GLU A 135 0.51 18.29 15.85
CA GLU A 135 0.19 18.13 14.44
C GLU A 135 1.41 17.62 13.66
N ILE A 136 1.19 16.68 12.77
CA ILE A 136 2.18 16.17 11.83
C ILE A 136 1.69 16.26 10.39
N SER A 137 2.63 16.25 9.46
CA SER A 137 2.39 16.13 8.02
C SER A 137 3.63 15.52 7.36
N LEU A 138 3.56 15.10 6.11
CA LEU A 138 4.74 14.61 5.37
C LEU A 138 5.92 15.60 5.35
N LYS A 139 5.66 16.90 5.55
CA LYS A 139 6.72 17.93 5.60
C LYS A 139 7.42 18.03 6.96
N THR A 140 6.81 17.48 8.01
CA THR A 140 7.27 17.66 9.40
C THR A 140 7.78 16.37 10.05
N ILE A 141 7.51 15.22 9.46
CA ILE A 141 8.04 13.91 9.91
C ILE A 141 9.33 13.59 9.16
N ASN A 142 10.15 12.71 9.75
CA ASN A 142 11.43 12.34 9.15
C ASN A 142 11.27 11.45 7.93
N GLU A 143 10.34 10.49 7.98
CA GLU A 143 10.20 9.49 6.94
C GLU A 143 8.77 8.94 6.90
N ALA A 144 8.32 8.61 5.69
CA ALA A 144 7.09 7.87 5.44
C ALA A 144 7.31 6.91 4.27
N ILE A 145 7.08 5.62 4.52
CA ILE A 145 7.29 4.56 3.53
C ILE A 145 6.01 3.75 3.41
N LEU A 146 5.41 3.77 2.21
CA LEU A 146 4.34 2.82 1.88
C LEU A 146 4.93 1.44 1.69
N MET A 147 4.37 0.44 2.36
CA MET A 147 4.84 -0.92 2.25
C MET A 147 3.74 -1.94 2.51
N ASN A 148 3.98 -3.13 1.97
CA ASN A 148 3.29 -4.33 2.39
C ASN A 148 4.33 -5.29 2.99
N PRO A 149 4.34 -5.51 4.31
CA PRO A 149 5.33 -6.38 4.96
C PRO A 149 5.34 -7.81 4.40
N ARG A 150 4.21 -8.33 3.98
CA ARG A 150 4.14 -9.67 3.36
C ARG A 150 4.89 -9.71 2.04
N ASN A 151 4.76 -8.70 1.20
CA ASN A 151 5.41 -8.67 -0.09
C ASN A 151 6.92 -8.45 0.01
N ALA A 152 7.40 -7.82 1.08
CA ALA A 152 8.82 -7.72 1.35
C ALA A 152 9.49 -9.10 1.56
N TYR A 153 8.72 -10.08 2.02
CA TYR A 153 9.22 -11.43 2.35
C TYR A 153 8.74 -12.51 1.39
N GLN A 154 7.70 -12.29 0.62
CA GLN A 154 7.04 -13.32 -0.19
C GLN A 154 6.72 -12.80 -1.59
N ASN A 155 7.58 -13.14 -2.54
CA ASN A 155 7.33 -12.84 -3.95
C ASN A 155 6.34 -13.81 -4.58
N TYR A 156 6.11 -14.96 -3.97
CA TYR A 156 5.11 -15.94 -4.39
C TYR A 156 4.67 -16.83 -3.22
N ASN A 157 3.47 -17.33 -3.33
CA ASN A 157 2.92 -18.33 -2.40
C ASN A 157 2.60 -19.61 -3.16
N VAL A 158 2.85 -20.75 -2.54
CA VAL A 158 2.39 -22.04 -3.02
C VAL A 158 1.42 -22.61 -2.00
N ALA A 159 0.24 -22.98 -2.45
CA ALA A 159 -0.76 -23.64 -1.63
C ALA A 159 -0.97 -25.07 -2.07
N VAL A 160 -1.00 -25.98 -1.11
CA VAL A 160 -1.36 -27.37 -1.26
C VAL A 160 -2.39 -27.76 -0.20
N ASN A 161 -3.16 -28.80 -0.47
CA ASN A 161 -4.20 -29.30 0.42
C ASN A 161 -3.85 -30.69 0.93
N SER A 162 -3.50 -30.81 2.19
CA SER A 162 -3.21 -32.07 2.85
C SER A 162 -4.46 -32.83 3.37
N THR A 163 -5.64 -32.18 3.32
CA THR A 163 -6.90 -32.79 3.79
C THR A 163 -7.49 -33.79 2.77
N ASP A 164 -8.52 -34.54 3.19
CA ASP A 164 -9.24 -35.48 2.33
C ASP A 164 -10.38 -34.80 1.51
N ARG A 165 -10.67 -33.53 1.69
CA ARG A 165 -11.74 -32.78 1.02
C ARG A 165 -11.17 -31.73 0.07
N THR A 166 -11.90 -31.42 -1.00
CA THR A 166 -11.59 -30.28 -1.87
C THR A 166 -11.76 -28.98 -1.09
N LEU A 167 -10.79 -28.06 -1.19
CA LEU A 167 -10.85 -26.72 -0.63
C LEU A 167 -10.96 -25.69 -1.75
N TYR A 168 -11.87 -24.74 -1.57
CA TYR A 168 -12.02 -23.58 -2.44
C TYR A 168 -11.41 -22.37 -1.73
N THR A 169 -10.35 -21.81 -2.29
CA THR A 169 -9.61 -20.71 -1.68
C THR A 169 -9.42 -19.56 -2.67
N TYR A 170 -8.99 -18.41 -2.18
CA TYR A 170 -8.63 -17.27 -3.04
C TYR A 170 -7.47 -17.62 -4.00
N MET A 171 -6.67 -18.64 -3.70
CA MET A 171 -5.61 -19.16 -4.56
C MET A 171 -6.13 -20.22 -5.57
N GLY A 172 -7.43 -20.44 -5.63
CA GLY A 172 -8.08 -21.42 -6.49
C GLY A 172 -8.52 -22.68 -5.77
N THR A 173 -8.90 -23.69 -6.58
CA THR A 173 -9.35 -24.98 -6.07
C THR A 173 -8.16 -25.87 -5.74
N LEU A 174 -8.08 -26.31 -4.49
CA LEU A 174 -7.07 -27.23 -4.01
C LEU A 174 -7.65 -28.64 -3.85
N LEU A 175 -7.15 -29.57 -4.64
CA LEU A 175 -7.59 -30.96 -4.62
C LEU A 175 -7.05 -31.70 -3.38
N PRO A 176 -7.80 -32.71 -2.88
CA PRO A 176 -7.39 -33.48 -1.69
C PRO A 176 -6.04 -34.13 -1.85
N ARG A 177 -5.38 -34.41 -0.72
CA ARG A 177 -4.15 -35.23 -0.64
C ARG A 177 -3.05 -34.71 -1.57
N MET A 178 -2.85 -33.41 -1.59
CA MET A 178 -1.79 -32.76 -2.38
C MET A 178 -1.81 -33.08 -3.89
N LYS A 179 -2.99 -33.40 -4.47
CA LYS A 179 -3.10 -33.77 -5.88
C LYS A 179 -2.78 -32.64 -6.85
N ASN A 180 -2.83 -31.39 -6.40
CA ASN A 180 -2.37 -30.21 -7.15
C ASN A 180 -1.71 -29.20 -6.22
N ALA A 181 -0.97 -28.29 -6.80
CA ALA A 181 -0.49 -27.07 -6.17
C ALA A 181 -1.06 -25.87 -6.91
N SER A 182 -1.42 -24.82 -6.19
CA SER A 182 -1.79 -23.53 -6.75
C SER A 182 -0.69 -22.53 -6.41
N TYR A 183 -0.35 -21.70 -7.37
CA TYR A 183 0.64 -20.64 -7.20
C TYR A 183 -0.09 -19.29 -7.20
N SER A 184 0.24 -18.45 -6.24
CA SER A 184 -0.04 -17.03 -6.29
C SER A 184 1.31 -16.33 -6.26
N SER A 185 1.75 -15.89 -7.42
CA SER A 185 2.78 -14.87 -7.50
C SER A 185 2.11 -13.51 -7.34
N ALA A 186 2.89 -12.43 -7.32
CA ALA A 186 2.33 -11.08 -7.42
C ALA A 186 1.62 -10.84 -8.77
N GLY A 187 1.24 -11.91 -9.44
CA GLY A 187 0.55 -11.98 -10.70
C GLY A 187 1.45 -11.74 -11.91
N GLU A 188 0.86 -11.88 -13.07
CA GLU A 188 1.53 -11.69 -14.36
C GLU A 188 2.04 -10.26 -14.55
N LEU A 189 1.54 -9.32 -13.76
CA LEU A 189 1.98 -7.92 -13.75
C LEU A 189 3.15 -7.67 -12.79
N SER A 190 3.64 -8.69 -12.08
CA SER A 190 4.80 -8.53 -11.21
C SER A 190 6.03 -8.13 -12.03
N PRO A 191 6.67 -7.01 -11.71
CA PRO A 191 7.94 -6.63 -12.35
C PRO A 191 9.02 -7.69 -12.20
N LEU A 192 9.05 -8.40 -11.07
CA LEU A 192 10.03 -9.46 -10.82
C LEU A 192 9.90 -10.66 -11.76
N LEU A 193 8.70 -10.94 -12.27
CA LEU A 193 8.46 -12.05 -13.21
C LEU A 193 8.60 -11.62 -14.67
N ASN A 194 8.02 -10.49 -15.02
CA ASN A 194 7.88 -10.04 -16.41
C ASN A 194 8.86 -8.92 -16.78
N ASP A 195 9.44 -8.28 -15.78
CA ASP A 195 10.45 -7.24 -15.95
C ASP A 195 11.54 -7.36 -14.87
N PRO A 196 12.34 -8.42 -14.89
CA PRO A 196 13.35 -8.68 -13.86
C PRO A 196 14.43 -7.60 -13.77
N GLU A 197 14.62 -6.82 -14.84
CA GLU A 197 15.55 -5.69 -14.88
C GLU A 197 14.89 -4.36 -14.50
N CYS A 198 13.63 -4.40 -14.07
CA CYS A 198 12.84 -3.24 -13.64
C CYS A 198 12.84 -2.10 -14.68
N ARG A 199 12.72 -2.44 -15.96
CA ARG A 199 12.70 -1.46 -17.06
C ARG A 199 11.39 -0.69 -17.14
N THR A 200 10.29 -1.29 -16.69
CA THR A 200 8.95 -0.68 -16.70
C THR A 200 8.53 -0.20 -15.32
N ILE A 201 8.66 -1.04 -14.31
CA ILE A 201 8.31 -0.72 -12.93
C ILE A 201 9.49 -1.10 -12.03
N GLY A 202 10.02 -0.15 -11.29
CA GLY A 202 11.12 -0.34 -10.35
C GLY A 202 11.09 0.69 -9.24
N LEU A 203 12.11 0.70 -8.39
CA LEU A 203 12.28 1.70 -7.34
C LEU A 203 12.15 3.12 -7.92
N GLY A 204 11.33 3.94 -7.28
CA GLY A 204 11.06 5.31 -7.70
C GLY A 204 10.02 5.44 -8.81
N THR A 205 9.50 4.34 -9.35
CA THR A 205 8.41 4.40 -10.32
C THR A 205 7.19 5.02 -9.66
N ARG A 206 6.63 6.01 -10.33
CA ARG A 206 5.38 6.63 -9.90
C ARG A 206 4.22 5.69 -10.17
N ILE A 207 3.40 5.50 -9.16
CA ILE A 207 2.20 4.67 -9.22
C ILE A 207 0.98 5.46 -8.77
N PHE A 208 -0.19 4.97 -9.15
CA PHE A 208 -1.45 5.49 -8.66
C PHE A 208 -1.87 4.66 -7.45
N LEU A 209 -2.00 5.30 -6.30
CA LEU A 209 -2.21 4.65 -5.03
C LEU A 209 -3.26 5.39 -4.20
N CYS A 210 -4.29 4.68 -3.73
CA CYS A 210 -5.38 5.29 -2.94
C CYS A 210 -6.00 6.55 -3.57
N GLY A 211 -6.16 6.57 -4.90
CA GLY A 211 -6.69 7.73 -5.62
C GLY A 211 -5.69 8.87 -5.83
N THR A 212 -4.42 8.70 -5.52
CA THR A 212 -3.39 9.73 -5.61
C THR A 212 -2.06 9.18 -6.10
N GLN A 213 -1.08 10.05 -6.26
CA GLN A 213 0.26 9.66 -6.68
C GLN A 213 1.03 9.02 -5.53
N GLY A 214 1.57 7.84 -5.78
CA GLY A 214 2.55 7.17 -4.93
C GLY A 214 3.82 6.83 -5.71
N TYR A 215 4.74 6.14 -5.05
CA TYR A 215 6.00 5.69 -5.64
C TYR A 215 6.32 4.27 -5.18
N VAL A 216 6.92 3.49 -6.06
CA VAL A 216 7.51 2.20 -5.66
C VAL A 216 8.76 2.49 -4.84
N VAL A 217 8.74 2.11 -3.56
CA VAL A 217 9.83 2.39 -2.61
C VAL A 217 10.53 1.10 -2.15
N TRP A 218 10.09 -0.06 -2.64
CA TRP A 218 10.58 -1.36 -2.24
C TRP A 218 10.57 -2.34 -3.41
N ASN A 219 11.35 -3.40 -3.33
CA ASN A 219 11.41 -4.45 -4.36
C ASN A 219 10.26 -5.45 -4.30
N GLY A 220 9.37 -5.32 -3.36
CA GLY A 220 8.17 -6.13 -3.30
C GLY A 220 7.12 -5.65 -4.28
N THR A 221 6.38 -6.59 -4.84
CA THR A 221 5.26 -6.29 -5.73
C THR A 221 3.99 -6.94 -5.22
N GLN A 222 2.92 -6.26 -5.47
CA GLN A 222 1.60 -6.79 -5.33
C GLN A 222 0.76 -6.38 -6.51
#